data_bf0a8b2a90d537d8505d14f2217a048e
#
_entry.id   bf0a8b2a90d537d8505d14f2217a048e
#
_cell.length_a   1.000
_cell.length_b   1.000
_cell.length_c   1.000
_cell.angle_alpha   90.00
_cell.angle_beta   90.00
_cell.angle_gamma   90.00
#
_symmetry.space_group_name_H-M   'P 1'
#
loop_
_entity.id
_entity.type
_entity.pdbx_description
1 polymer ?
#
loop_
_entity_poly.entity_id
_entity_poly.type
_entity_poly.pdbx_seq_one_letter_code
_entity_poly.pdbx_strand_id
1 'polypeptide(L)'
;MRLPACQTVVLANQKGGCGKSTTAVNLAGGLARAGYSVCLVDLDPQCNTTTNFGVDPEELHEHGKPTILDAYLKSAPASAIEVGFEDRFDGLLTLLPGHRSLDQAEASLEAKLKSRSVEEGLSPLEEDDFRHESRMRLRKSLASLQKERDFILIDTPPRLGFELTTALLAANWYLIPVFASRYDTDGLTRLTQTVRKIRQRANQTLNLLGVVLGNFDPSTTLHKQIRETLQGKFGDDFCNTVIHRSIKHAEATFAKQTIFEHAPGHQTAAQFEELTTELIAHVERTLAPAAPPEPEVAPSPTHDGPPAQAVGEVSHG
;
A
#
# COMPACT_ATOMS: atom_id res chain seq x y z
N MET A 1 15.12 -2.96 -13.04
CA MET A 1 14.33 -1.88 -13.66
C MET A 1 14.07 -0.88 -12.53
N ARG A 2 14.29 0.42 -12.69
CA ARG A 2 14.00 1.39 -11.61
C ARG A 2 12.78 2.21 -11.96
N LEU A 3 11.90 2.42 -11.00
CA LEU A 3 10.79 3.36 -11.13
C LEU A 3 11.31 4.82 -11.08
N PRO A 4 10.60 5.78 -11.70
CA PRO A 4 11.00 7.19 -11.68
C PRO A 4 11.00 7.80 -10.27
N ALA A 5 10.24 7.21 -9.35
CA ALA A 5 10.19 7.58 -7.94
C ALA A 5 9.77 6.36 -7.10
N CYS A 6 10.22 6.34 -5.85
CA CYS A 6 9.84 5.31 -4.88
C CYS A 6 8.32 5.30 -4.64
N GLN A 7 7.73 4.12 -4.64
CA GLN A 7 6.31 3.91 -4.38
C GLN A 7 6.11 3.35 -2.98
N THR A 8 5.48 4.13 -2.11
CA THR A 8 5.15 3.71 -0.75
C THR A 8 3.71 3.18 -0.72
N VAL A 9 3.53 1.91 -0.36
CA VAL A 9 2.26 1.17 -0.36
C VAL A 9 1.90 0.73 1.05
N VAL A 10 0.71 1.10 1.53
CA VAL A 10 0.18 0.66 2.84
C VAL A 10 -0.78 -0.51 2.65
N LEU A 11 -0.57 -1.60 3.39
CA LEU A 11 -1.52 -2.70 3.51
C LEU A 11 -2.55 -2.32 4.58
N ALA A 12 -3.76 -1.96 4.17
CA ALA A 12 -4.78 -1.37 5.05
C ALA A 12 -6.05 -2.23 5.11
N ASN A 13 -6.38 -2.73 6.29
CA ASN A 13 -7.69 -3.30 6.61
C ASN A 13 -7.88 -3.31 8.13
N GLN A 14 -9.10 -2.95 8.59
CA GLN A 14 -9.43 -2.91 10.03
C GLN A 14 -9.62 -4.29 10.64
N LYS A 15 -9.84 -5.32 9.82
CA LYS A 15 -10.11 -6.67 10.32
C LYS A 15 -8.83 -7.44 10.59
N GLY A 16 -8.77 -8.07 11.76
CA GLY A 16 -7.70 -9.01 12.11
C GLY A 16 -7.80 -10.29 11.27
N GLY A 17 -6.65 -10.83 10.86
CA GLY A 17 -6.57 -12.06 10.08
C GLY A 17 -7.16 -11.98 8.68
N CYS A 18 -7.15 -10.81 8.06
CA CYS A 18 -7.55 -10.61 6.65
C CYS A 18 -6.37 -10.71 5.67
N GLY A 19 -5.19 -11.14 6.13
CA GLY A 19 -4.03 -11.42 5.29
C GLY A 19 -3.10 -10.24 5.03
N LYS A 20 -3.15 -9.14 5.79
CA LYS A 20 -2.24 -7.99 5.60
C LYS A 20 -0.78 -8.39 5.61
N SER A 21 -0.28 -8.92 6.72
CA SER A 21 1.12 -9.32 6.87
C SER A 21 1.52 -10.39 5.85
N THR A 22 0.65 -11.39 5.62
CA THR A 22 0.88 -12.43 4.59
C THR A 22 1.01 -11.82 3.19
N THR A 23 0.14 -10.86 2.85
CA THR A 23 0.19 -10.17 1.57
C THR A 23 1.43 -9.27 1.48
N ALA A 24 1.76 -8.52 2.55
CA ALA A 24 2.94 -7.66 2.61
C ALA A 24 4.23 -8.43 2.37
N VAL A 25 4.43 -9.53 3.10
CA VAL A 25 5.62 -10.40 3.01
C VAL A 25 5.77 -11.00 1.61
N ASN A 26 4.68 -11.56 1.06
CA ASN A 26 4.76 -12.22 -0.24
C ASN A 26 4.82 -11.22 -1.41
N LEU A 27 4.16 -10.06 -1.29
CA LEU A 27 4.30 -8.99 -2.27
C LEU A 27 5.72 -8.41 -2.27
N ALA A 28 6.34 -8.24 -1.08
CA ALA A 28 7.74 -7.80 -0.98
C ALA A 28 8.68 -8.79 -1.68
N GLY A 29 8.50 -10.10 -1.42
CA GLY A 29 9.25 -11.14 -2.11
C GLY A 29 9.02 -11.15 -3.63
N GLY A 30 7.78 -10.97 -4.09
CA GLY A 30 7.42 -10.90 -5.50
C GLY A 30 8.07 -9.72 -6.22
N LEU A 31 8.02 -8.52 -5.61
CA LEU A 31 8.67 -7.32 -6.13
C LEU A 31 10.19 -7.46 -6.21
N ALA A 32 10.83 -8.01 -5.16
CA ALA A 32 12.26 -8.26 -5.16
C ALA A 32 12.67 -9.28 -6.25
N ARG A 33 11.89 -10.36 -6.44
CA ARG A 33 12.09 -11.31 -7.53
C ARG A 33 11.91 -10.68 -8.92
N ALA A 34 11.05 -9.69 -9.05
CA ALA A 34 10.90 -8.89 -10.27
C ALA A 34 12.04 -7.87 -10.48
N GLY A 35 13.04 -7.83 -9.59
CA GLY A 35 14.23 -6.99 -9.67
C GLY A 35 14.08 -5.59 -9.11
N TYR A 36 13.04 -5.31 -8.33
CA TYR A 36 12.87 -4.03 -7.63
C TYR A 36 13.52 -4.06 -6.24
N SER A 37 14.11 -2.95 -5.86
CA SER A 37 14.61 -2.74 -4.49
C SER A 37 13.44 -2.40 -3.55
N VAL A 38 13.26 -3.21 -2.50
CA VAL A 38 12.07 -3.18 -1.63
C VAL A 38 12.47 -3.03 -0.17
N CYS A 39 11.82 -2.12 0.54
CA CYS A 39 11.87 -2.08 1.99
C CYS A 39 10.49 -2.42 2.56
N LEU A 40 10.42 -3.43 3.42
CA LEU A 40 9.21 -3.80 4.14
C LEU A 40 9.23 -3.18 5.54
N VAL A 41 8.13 -2.54 5.95
CA VAL A 41 7.99 -1.84 7.24
C VAL A 41 6.93 -2.53 8.07
N ASP A 42 7.27 -2.94 9.28
CA ASP A 42 6.33 -3.56 10.22
C ASP A 42 5.83 -2.54 11.24
N LEU A 43 4.59 -2.08 11.09
CA LEU A 43 3.92 -1.18 12.03
C LEU A 43 2.93 -1.90 12.97
N ASP A 44 2.78 -3.23 12.85
CA ASP A 44 1.93 -3.98 13.77
C ASP A 44 2.70 -4.29 15.07
N PRO A 45 2.19 -3.89 16.27
CA PRO A 45 2.80 -4.26 17.55
C PRO A 45 2.94 -5.77 17.78
N GLN A 46 2.21 -6.60 17.01
CA GLN A 46 2.39 -8.05 17.05
C GLN A 46 3.70 -8.50 16.38
N CYS A 47 4.36 -7.65 15.60
CA CYS A 47 5.64 -7.91 14.92
C CYS A 47 5.63 -9.18 14.04
N ASN A 48 4.48 -9.53 13.47
CA ASN A 48 4.34 -10.75 12.68
C ASN A 48 5.19 -10.72 11.40
N THR A 49 5.28 -9.57 10.75
CA THR A 49 6.13 -9.37 9.58
C THR A 49 7.61 -9.47 9.95
N THR A 50 8.02 -8.88 11.05
CA THR A 50 9.40 -8.94 11.59
C THR A 50 9.81 -10.39 11.88
N THR A 51 8.98 -11.12 12.62
CA THR A 51 9.28 -12.52 12.98
C THR A 51 9.25 -13.45 11.76
N ASN A 52 8.44 -13.16 10.74
CA ASN A 52 8.42 -13.92 9.48
C ASN A 52 9.73 -13.84 8.70
N PHE A 53 10.53 -12.80 8.90
CA PHE A 53 11.88 -12.69 8.33
C PHE A 53 12.98 -13.24 9.24
N GLY A 54 12.63 -13.86 10.37
CA GLY A 54 13.57 -14.46 11.31
C GLY A 54 14.21 -13.44 12.25
N VAL A 55 13.78 -12.18 12.21
CA VAL A 55 14.22 -11.14 13.14
C VAL A 55 13.40 -11.23 14.43
N ASP A 56 14.07 -11.30 15.58
CA ASP A 56 13.42 -11.31 16.88
C ASP A 56 13.31 -9.88 17.44
N PRO A 57 12.10 -9.32 17.60
CA PRO A 57 11.95 -7.96 18.12
C PRO A 57 12.40 -7.81 19.58
N GLU A 58 12.34 -8.87 20.40
CA GLU A 58 12.82 -8.83 21.78
C GLU A 58 14.37 -8.79 21.81
N GLU A 59 15.03 -9.61 20.99
CA GLU A 59 16.49 -9.59 20.86
C GLU A 59 17.00 -8.22 20.40
N LEU A 60 16.30 -7.59 19.43
CA LEU A 60 16.62 -6.22 18.99
C LEU A 60 16.52 -5.23 20.16
N HIS A 61 15.45 -5.34 20.96
CA HIS A 61 15.23 -4.47 22.11
C HIS A 61 16.31 -4.66 23.19
N GLU A 62 16.61 -5.91 23.56
CA GLU A 62 17.64 -6.24 24.57
C GLU A 62 19.03 -5.75 24.17
N HIS A 63 19.37 -5.80 22.88
CA HIS A 63 20.64 -5.30 22.36
C HIS A 63 20.65 -3.81 22.00
N GLY A 64 19.57 -3.08 22.31
CA GLY A 64 19.45 -1.65 22.01
C GLY A 64 19.51 -1.34 20.52
N LYS A 65 19.14 -2.29 19.65
CA LYS A 65 19.09 -2.07 18.21
C LYS A 65 17.88 -1.21 17.85
N PRO A 66 18.02 -0.29 16.89
CA PRO A 66 16.90 0.55 16.50
C PRO A 66 15.78 -0.24 15.81
N THR A 67 14.55 0.20 16.03
CA THR A 67 13.34 -0.34 15.42
C THR A 67 12.48 0.79 14.88
N ILE A 68 11.39 0.49 14.21
CA ILE A 68 10.49 1.53 13.69
C ILE A 68 9.90 2.43 14.81
N LEU A 69 9.90 1.99 16.07
CA LEU A 69 9.52 2.82 17.21
C LEU A 69 10.42 4.05 17.35
N ASP A 70 11.71 3.91 17.01
CA ASP A 70 12.69 5.01 17.07
C ASP A 70 12.39 6.12 16.05
N ALA A 71 11.74 5.78 14.93
CA ALA A 71 11.23 6.78 13.98
C ALA A 71 10.19 7.69 14.62
N TYR A 72 9.33 7.14 15.49
CA TYR A 72 8.31 7.90 16.21
C TYR A 72 8.86 8.66 17.42
N LEU A 73 9.62 7.99 18.27
CA LEU A 73 10.04 8.58 19.54
C LEU A 73 11.29 9.46 19.43
N LYS A 74 12.24 9.06 18.56
CA LYS A 74 13.55 9.71 18.41
C LYS A 74 13.71 10.44 17.08
N SER A 75 12.73 10.36 16.16
CA SER A 75 12.82 10.88 14.79
C SER A 75 14.01 10.28 14.01
N ALA A 76 14.34 9.01 14.28
CA ALA A 76 15.42 8.31 13.61
C ALA A 76 15.13 8.17 12.10
N PRO A 77 16.12 8.36 11.21
CA PRO A 77 15.95 8.09 9.80
C PRO A 77 15.83 6.58 9.55
N ALA A 78 15.00 6.17 8.60
CA ALA A 78 14.74 4.76 8.30
C ALA A 78 16.03 4.00 7.91
N SER A 79 16.96 4.64 7.21
CA SER A 79 18.26 4.07 6.87
C SER A 79 19.14 3.67 8.07
N ALA A 80 18.88 4.24 9.26
CA ALA A 80 19.56 3.85 10.49
C ALA A 80 18.88 2.66 11.21
N ILE A 81 17.67 2.30 10.78
CA ILE A 81 16.82 1.24 11.37
C ILE A 81 16.87 -0.03 10.51
N GLU A 82 17.19 0.12 9.23
CA GLU A 82 17.04 -0.91 8.19
C GLU A 82 17.91 -2.14 8.46
N VAL A 83 17.31 -3.32 8.31
CA VAL A 83 17.98 -4.63 8.37
C VAL A 83 17.98 -5.25 6.98
N GLY A 84 19.15 -5.56 6.44
CA GLY A 84 19.33 -6.20 5.14
C GLY A 84 19.34 -7.74 5.23
N PHE A 85 19.04 -8.38 4.11
CA PHE A 85 19.06 -9.84 3.92
C PHE A 85 19.91 -10.16 2.68
N GLU A 86 21.24 -10.16 2.83
CA GLU A 86 22.18 -10.32 1.70
C GLU A 86 22.01 -11.66 0.96
N ASP A 87 21.71 -12.74 1.69
CA ASP A 87 21.53 -14.10 1.14
C ASP A 87 20.12 -14.36 0.60
N ARG A 88 19.21 -13.37 0.69
CA ARG A 88 17.82 -13.51 0.24
C ARG A 88 17.50 -12.43 -0.80
N PHE A 89 16.89 -12.86 -1.90
CA PHE A 89 16.46 -11.94 -2.99
C PHE A 89 17.59 -11.03 -3.51
N ASP A 90 18.83 -11.56 -3.58
CA ASP A 90 20.02 -10.81 -4.07
C ASP A 90 20.23 -9.45 -3.34
N GLY A 91 19.86 -9.37 -2.06
CA GLY A 91 19.95 -8.15 -1.25
C GLY A 91 18.93 -7.05 -1.60
N LEU A 92 17.97 -7.35 -2.50
CA LEU A 92 16.96 -6.37 -2.95
C LEU A 92 15.85 -6.14 -1.89
N LEU A 93 15.73 -7.01 -0.89
CA LEU A 93 14.72 -6.92 0.14
C LEU A 93 15.34 -6.56 1.49
N THR A 94 14.79 -5.53 2.13
CA THR A 94 15.17 -5.09 3.47
C THR A 94 13.95 -4.93 4.36
N LEU A 95 14.16 -4.80 5.67
CA LEU A 95 13.12 -4.70 6.68
C LEU A 95 13.39 -3.52 7.62
N LEU A 96 12.36 -2.73 7.93
CA LEU A 96 12.30 -1.92 9.13
C LEU A 96 11.52 -2.71 10.20
N PRO A 97 12.23 -3.26 11.21
CA PRO A 97 11.61 -4.16 12.16
C PRO A 97 10.62 -3.44 13.08
N GLY A 98 9.52 -4.12 13.38
CA GLY A 98 8.51 -3.70 14.33
C GLY A 98 8.99 -3.66 15.77
N HIS A 99 8.15 -3.11 16.65
CA HIS A 99 8.38 -3.08 18.09
C HIS A 99 7.06 -3.26 18.84
N ARG A 100 7.06 -4.08 19.91
CA ARG A 100 5.83 -4.40 20.67
C ARG A 100 5.16 -3.18 21.30
N SER A 101 5.94 -2.16 21.67
CA SER A 101 5.41 -0.92 22.23
C SER A 101 4.94 0.12 21.19
N LEU A 102 4.78 -0.26 19.92
CA LEU A 102 4.23 0.64 18.90
C LEU A 102 2.82 1.14 19.27
N ASP A 103 2.02 0.30 19.94
CA ASP A 103 0.69 0.68 20.42
C ASP A 103 0.70 1.80 21.47
N GLN A 104 1.84 2.05 22.11
CA GLN A 104 2.07 3.10 23.09
C GLN A 104 2.75 4.34 22.50
N ALA A 105 3.10 4.32 21.21
CA ALA A 105 3.83 5.42 20.58
C ALA A 105 3.06 6.75 20.67
N GLU A 106 1.77 6.75 20.35
CA GLU A 106 0.92 7.95 20.44
C GLU A 106 0.84 8.46 21.87
N ALA A 107 0.58 7.58 22.84
CA ALA A 107 0.50 7.94 24.27
C ALA A 107 1.84 8.51 24.79
N SER A 108 2.96 7.94 24.36
CA SER A 108 4.29 8.43 24.71
C SER A 108 4.57 9.82 24.16
N LEU A 109 4.13 10.10 22.91
CA LEU A 109 4.26 11.42 22.29
C LEU A 109 3.36 12.46 22.96
N GLU A 110 2.13 12.10 23.32
CA GLU A 110 1.23 12.98 24.08
C GLU A 110 1.75 13.26 25.51
N ALA A 111 2.35 12.26 26.17
CA ALA A 111 3.01 12.47 27.46
C ALA A 111 4.18 13.45 27.34
N LYS A 112 5.01 13.31 26.29
CA LYS A 112 6.10 14.23 25.99
C LYS A 112 5.60 15.66 25.71
N LEU A 113 4.49 15.79 24.97
CA LEU A 113 3.87 17.08 24.72
C LEU A 113 3.42 17.75 26.03
N LYS A 114 2.73 17.00 26.90
CA LYS A 114 2.27 17.52 28.19
C LYS A 114 3.43 18.00 29.08
N SER A 115 4.52 17.24 29.16
CA SER A 115 5.73 17.65 29.89
C SER A 115 6.27 18.97 29.36
N ARG A 116 6.44 19.08 28.04
CA ARG A 116 6.93 20.31 27.39
C ARG A 116 5.96 21.49 27.59
N SER A 117 4.65 21.25 27.48
CA SER A 117 3.65 22.30 27.69
C SER A 117 3.72 22.90 29.10
N VAL A 118 4.00 22.06 30.12
CA VAL A 118 4.19 22.53 31.52
C VAL A 118 5.55 23.22 31.69
N GLU A 119 6.62 22.69 31.14
CA GLU A 119 7.98 23.19 31.33
C GLU A 119 8.25 24.48 30.52
N GLU A 120 7.77 24.52 29.28
CA GLU A 120 8.07 25.59 28.30
C GLU A 120 6.90 26.58 28.15
N GLY A 121 5.70 26.28 28.67
CA GLY A 121 4.52 27.13 28.57
C GLY A 121 3.95 27.22 27.16
N LEU A 122 3.86 26.07 26.46
CA LEU A 122 3.41 26.06 25.06
C LEU A 122 1.99 26.62 24.89
N SER A 123 1.82 27.41 23.84
CA SER A 123 0.49 27.86 23.40
C SER A 123 -0.29 26.71 22.74
N PRO A 124 -1.62 26.79 22.64
CA PRO A 124 -2.43 25.78 21.92
C PRO A 124 -1.97 25.54 20.47
N LEU A 125 -1.46 26.56 19.78
CA LEU A 125 -0.95 26.44 18.43
C LEU A 125 0.33 25.58 18.38
N GLU A 126 1.26 25.83 19.31
CA GLU A 126 2.50 25.04 19.41
C GLU A 126 2.22 23.58 19.80
N GLU A 127 1.20 23.33 20.61
CA GLU A 127 0.75 21.97 20.91
C GLU A 127 0.18 21.27 19.66
N ASP A 128 -0.61 21.95 18.85
CA ASP A 128 -1.15 21.42 17.60
C ASP A 128 -0.04 21.19 16.57
N ASP A 129 0.95 22.05 16.48
CA ASP A 129 2.14 21.87 15.65
C ASP A 129 2.91 20.63 16.08
N PHE A 130 3.13 20.39 17.39
CA PHE A 130 3.78 19.19 17.88
C PHE A 130 2.99 17.90 17.49
N ARG A 131 1.66 17.91 17.63
CA ARG A 131 0.80 16.78 17.22
C ARG A 131 0.89 16.54 15.73
N HIS A 132 0.87 17.61 14.93
CA HIS A 132 1.05 17.51 13.49
C HIS A 132 2.42 16.91 13.14
N GLU A 133 3.49 17.44 13.70
CA GLU A 133 4.85 16.92 13.48
C GLU A 133 4.98 15.44 13.89
N SER A 134 4.38 15.06 15.01
CA SER A 134 4.37 13.68 15.51
C SER A 134 3.73 12.73 14.49
N ARG A 135 2.66 13.13 13.84
CA ARG A 135 2.01 12.35 12.77
C ARG A 135 2.86 12.27 11.50
N MET A 136 3.70 13.25 11.25
CA MET A 136 4.57 13.31 10.08
C MET A 136 5.92 12.58 10.27
N ARG A 137 6.24 12.09 11.47
CA ARG A 137 7.55 11.49 11.77
C ARG A 137 7.86 10.26 10.92
N LEU A 138 6.90 9.36 10.71
CA LEU A 138 7.10 8.22 9.84
C LEU A 138 7.45 8.67 8.41
N ARG A 139 6.68 9.58 7.83
CA ARG A 139 6.96 10.13 6.50
C ARG A 139 8.35 10.76 6.41
N LYS A 140 8.75 11.55 7.42
CA LYS A 140 10.08 12.16 7.49
C LYS A 140 11.18 11.10 7.60
N SER A 141 10.97 10.07 8.41
CA SER A 141 11.90 8.94 8.56
C SER A 141 12.11 8.18 7.24
N LEU A 142 11.02 7.82 6.55
CA LEU A 142 11.08 7.07 5.29
C LEU A 142 11.73 7.85 4.14
N ALA A 143 11.79 9.19 4.20
CA ALA A 143 12.40 10.01 3.16
C ALA A 143 13.88 9.66 2.89
N SER A 144 14.59 9.09 3.87
CA SER A 144 15.97 8.62 3.69
C SER A 144 16.05 7.44 2.73
N LEU A 145 15.06 6.54 2.72
CA LEU A 145 15.01 5.35 1.86
C LEU A 145 14.35 5.60 0.50
N GLN A 146 13.49 6.60 0.38
CA GLN A 146 12.77 6.87 -0.87
C GLN A 146 13.68 7.21 -2.06
N LYS A 147 14.93 7.58 -1.81
CA LYS A 147 15.94 7.84 -2.86
C LYS A 147 16.64 6.56 -3.33
N GLU A 148 16.57 5.50 -2.55
CA GLU A 148 17.35 4.27 -2.72
C GLU A 148 16.49 3.06 -3.06
N ARG A 149 15.20 3.10 -2.77
CA ARG A 149 14.25 2.01 -2.95
C ARG A 149 13.24 2.32 -4.05
N ASP A 150 12.83 1.27 -4.78
CA ASP A 150 11.73 1.36 -5.75
C ASP A 150 10.39 1.27 -5.03
N PHE A 151 10.29 0.39 -4.01
CA PHE A 151 9.09 0.21 -3.21
C PHE A 151 9.36 0.25 -1.72
N ILE A 152 8.44 0.85 -0.97
CA ILE A 152 8.33 0.72 0.48
C ILE A 152 6.93 0.16 0.77
N LEU A 153 6.86 -1.05 1.33
CA LEU A 153 5.60 -1.68 1.74
C LEU A 153 5.42 -1.52 3.26
N ILE A 154 4.24 -1.07 3.69
CA ILE A 154 3.96 -0.84 5.12
C ILE A 154 2.86 -1.79 5.57
N ASP A 155 3.19 -2.76 6.40
CA ASP A 155 2.22 -3.61 7.11
C ASP A 155 1.69 -2.89 8.34
N THR A 156 0.37 -2.92 8.56
CA THR A 156 -0.31 -2.15 9.60
C THR A 156 -1.17 -3.00 10.52
N PRO A 157 -1.40 -2.58 11.78
CA PRO A 157 -2.29 -3.28 12.69
C PRO A 157 -3.75 -3.29 12.21
N PRO A 158 -4.60 -4.20 12.73
CA PRO A 158 -6.00 -4.33 12.35
C PRO A 158 -6.89 -3.30 13.07
N ARG A 159 -6.49 -2.03 13.08
CA ARG A 159 -7.25 -0.96 13.74
C ARG A 159 -7.05 0.37 13.01
N LEU A 160 -8.05 1.26 13.13
CA LEU A 160 -7.91 2.66 12.73
C LEU A 160 -7.27 3.42 13.90
N GLY A 161 -5.94 3.43 13.94
CA GLY A 161 -5.18 4.09 14.99
C GLY A 161 -4.13 5.04 14.42
N PHE A 162 -3.25 5.45 15.30
CA PHE A 162 -2.13 6.33 15.00
C PHE A 162 -1.22 5.71 13.92
N GLU A 163 -0.90 4.42 14.03
CA GLU A 163 0.00 3.71 13.11
C GLU A 163 -0.54 3.71 11.68
N LEU A 164 -1.82 3.34 11.49
CA LEU A 164 -2.45 3.36 10.16
C LEU A 164 -2.56 4.78 9.63
N THR A 165 -2.90 5.75 10.47
CA THR A 165 -3.01 7.17 10.05
C THR A 165 -1.66 7.68 9.56
N THR A 166 -0.59 7.46 10.31
CA THR A 166 0.77 7.91 9.95
C THR A 166 1.30 7.19 8.71
N ALA A 167 0.97 5.89 8.54
CA ALA A 167 1.27 5.12 7.33
C ALA A 167 0.59 5.73 6.09
N LEU A 168 -0.72 6.01 6.17
CA LEU A 168 -1.46 6.63 5.06
C LEU A 168 -0.98 8.05 4.74
N LEU A 169 -0.47 8.79 5.73
CA LEU A 169 0.15 10.10 5.51
C LEU A 169 1.51 10.00 4.79
N ALA A 170 2.20 8.88 4.93
CA ALA A 170 3.52 8.64 4.33
C ALA A 170 3.43 8.00 2.92
N ALA A 171 2.27 7.49 2.53
CA ALA A 171 2.12 6.62 1.36
C ALA A 171 1.66 7.34 0.09
N ASN A 172 1.99 6.73 -1.06
CA ASN A 172 1.41 7.05 -2.37
C ASN A 172 0.17 6.19 -2.64
N TRP A 173 0.19 4.95 -2.13
CA TRP A 173 -0.80 3.93 -2.41
C TRP A 173 -1.28 3.24 -1.13
N TYR A 174 -2.52 2.73 -1.18
CA TYR A 174 -2.98 1.76 -0.21
C TYR A 174 -3.60 0.56 -0.94
N LEU A 175 -3.26 -0.65 -0.46
CA LEU A 175 -3.79 -1.93 -0.92
C LEU A 175 -4.69 -2.49 0.17
N ILE A 176 -5.84 -3.03 -0.20
CA ILE A 176 -6.81 -3.59 0.75
C ILE A 176 -6.88 -5.12 0.59
N PRO A 177 -6.14 -5.89 1.40
CA PRO A 177 -6.33 -7.33 1.47
C PRO A 177 -7.66 -7.67 2.15
N VAL A 178 -8.44 -8.56 1.53
CA VAL A 178 -9.72 -9.05 2.05
C VAL A 178 -9.73 -10.57 2.01
N PHE A 179 -9.99 -11.24 3.15
CA PHE A 179 -10.24 -12.67 3.15
C PHE A 179 -11.73 -12.94 3.02
N ALA A 180 -12.11 -13.84 2.09
CA ALA A 180 -13.49 -14.20 1.86
C ALA A 180 -14.18 -14.70 3.15
N SER A 181 -13.47 -15.48 3.97
CA SER A 181 -13.97 -15.99 5.26
C SER A 181 -14.14 -14.91 6.34
N ARG A 182 -13.63 -13.70 6.11
CA ARG A 182 -13.62 -12.58 7.07
C ARG A 182 -14.08 -11.26 6.44
N TYR A 183 -14.94 -11.36 5.43
CA TYR A 183 -15.51 -10.18 4.78
C TYR A 183 -16.34 -9.35 5.76
N ASP A 184 -16.08 -8.05 5.78
CA ASP A 184 -16.73 -7.08 6.66
C ASP A 184 -16.99 -5.79 5.87
N THR A 185 -18.24 -5.60 5.47
CA THR A 185 -18.69 -4.44 4.68
C THR A 185 -18.52 -3.12 5.46
N ASP A 186 -18.83 -3.16 6.77
CA ASP A 186 -18.78 -1.95 7.61
C ASP A 186 -17.34 -1.52 7.86
N GLY A 187 -16.45 -2.48 8.09
CA GLY A 187 -15.01 -2.22 8.23
C GLY A 187 -14.43 -1.58 6.98
N LEU A 188 -14.75 -2.10 5.78
CA LEU A 188 -14.32 -1.51 4.52
C LEU A 188 -14.89 -0.10 4.32
N THR A 189 -16.13 0.12 4.68
CA THR A 189 -16.76 1.44 4.59
C THR A 189 -16.09 2.45 5.51
N ARG A 190 -15.80 2.08 6.77
CA ARG A 190 -15.06 2.95 7.70
C ARG A 190 -13.64 3.25 7.20
N LEU A 191 -12.94 2.24 6.67
CA LEU A 191 -11.61 2.43 6.09
C LEU A 191 -11.64 3.43 4.94
N THR A 192 -12.52 3.23 3.97
CA THR A 192 -12.62 4.13 2.79
C THR A 192 -13.01 5.56 3.19
N GLN A 193 -13.88 5.73 4.19
CA GLN A 193 -14.19 7.06 4.75
C GLN A 193 -12.97 7.72 5.40
N THR A 194 -12.17 6.96 6.16
CA THR A 194 -10.94 7.47 6.79
C THR A 194 -9.92 7.87 5.75
N VAL A 195 -9.66 7.02 4.76
CA VAL A 195 -8.75 7.32 3.64
C VAL A 195 -9.20 8.58 2.89
N ARG A 196 -10.51 8.71 2.60
CA ARG A 196 -11.06 9.89 1.95
C ARG A 196 -10.78 11.18 2.73
N LYS A 197 -10.93 11.16 4.06
CA LYS A 197 -10.60 12.31 4.93
C LYS A 197 -9.11 12.66 4.88
N ILE A 198 -8.24 11.65 4.95
CA ILE A 198 -6.79 11.84 4.86
C ILE A 198 -6.41 12.42 3.50
N ARG A 199 -6.94 11.85 2.41
CA ARG A 199 -6.70 12.33 1.05
C ARG A 199 -7.11 13.79 0.85
N GLN A 200 -8.26 14.18 1.36
CA GLN A 200 -8.77 15.55 1.22
C GLN A 200 -7.97 16.58 2.04
N ARG A 201 -7.43 16.19 3.19
CA ARG A 201 -6.90 17.15 4.17
C ARG A 201 -5.37 17.17 4.28
N ALA A 202 -4.72 16.04 4.01
CA ALA A 202 -3.33 15.87 4.40
C ALA A 202 -2.45 15.12 3.39
N ASN A 203 -3.02 14.24 2.52
CA ASN A 203 -2.26 13.51 1.53
C ASN A 203 -3.06 13.32 0.23
N GLN A 204 -3.08 14.34 -0.62
CA GLN A 204 -3.83 14.34 -1.88
C GLN A 204 -3.30 13.33 -2.92
N THR A 205 -2.06 12.88 -2.75
CA THR A 205 -1.41 11.91 -3.66
C THR A 205 -1.71 10.46 -3.33
N LEU A 206 -2.42 10.20 -2.23
CA LEU A 206 -2.78 8.84 -1.80
C LEU A 206 -3.86 8.25 -2.71
N ASN A 207 -3.57 7.14 -3.39
CA ASN A 207 -4.50 6.46 -4.29
C ASN A 207 -4.71 5.00 -3.88
N LEU A 208 -5.85 4.42 -4.28
CA LEU A 208 -6.10 2.99 -4.14
C LEU A 208 -5.26 2.24 -5.18
N LEU A 209 -4.42 1.31 -4.72
CA LEU A 209 -3.65 0.42 -5.59
C LEU A 209 -4.48 -0.79 -6.02
N GLY A 210 -5.35 -1.25 -5.13
CA GLY A 210 -6.26 -2.34 -5.43
C GLY A 210 -6.92 -2.93 -4.19
N VAL A 211 -7.94 -3.77 -4.43
CA VAL A 211 -8.56 -4.64 -3.43
C VAL A 211 -8.27 -6.08 -3.82
N VAL A 212 -7.52 -6.81 -2.99
CA VAL A 212 -7.11 -8.19 -3.28
C VAL A 212 -7.89 -9.17 -2.43
N LEU A 213 -8.55 -10.14 -3.07
CA LEU A 213 -9.27 -11.22 -2.41
C LEU A 213 -8.32 -12.39 -2.13
N GLY A 214 -8.18 -12.72 -0.86
CA GLY A 214 -7.37 -13.84 -0.40
C GLY A 214 -8.17 -14.88 0.36
N ASN A 215 -7.51 -16.02 0.66
CA ASN A 215 -8.11 -17.17 1.30
C ASN A 215 -9.41 -17.64 0.60
N PHE A 216 -9.43 -17.54 -0.72
CA PHE A 216 -10.56 -17.85 -1.57
C PHE A 216 -10.64 -19.36 -1.84
N ASP A 217 -11.84 -19.92 -1.65
CA ASP A 217 -12.15 -21.29 -2.01
C ASP A 217 -13.21 -21.26 -3.13
N PRO A 218 -12.86 -21.68 -4.36
CA PRO A 218 -13.77 -21.65 -5.50
C PRO A 218 -14.92 -22.64 -5.39
N SER A 219 -14.85 -23.62 -4.50
CA SER A 219 -15.95 -24.57 -4.24
C SER A 219 -17.05 -23.95 -3.39
N THR A 220 -16.77 -22.86 -2.64
CA THR A 220 -17.69 -22.25 -1.69
C THR A 220 -18.55 -21.17 -2.35
N THR A 221 -19.89 -21.35 -2.36
CA THR A 221 -20.85 -20.39 -2.92
C THR A 221 -20.72 -19.00 -2.29
N LEU A 222 -20.57 -18.93 -0.97
CA LEU A 222 -20.40 -17.67 -0.25
C LEU A 222 -19.16 -16.90 -0.74
N HIS A 223 -18.04 -17.59 -0.98
CA HIS A 223 -16.82 -16.93 -1.47
C HIS A 223 -17.00 -16.36 -2.88
N LYS A 224 -17.77 -17.04 -3.75
CA LYS A 224 -18.13 -16.52 -5.08
C LYS A 224 -18.99 -15.25 -4.97
N GLN A 225 -20.01 -15.27 -4.12
CA GLN A 225 -20.86 -14.09 -3.88
C GLN A 225 -20.06 -12.91 -3.33
N ILE A 226 -19.11 -13.15 -2.42
CA ILE A 226 -18.23 -12.09 -1.90
C ILE A 226 -17.34 -11.53 -3.01
N ARG A 227 -16.78 -12.36 -3.88
CA ARG A 227 -16.00 -11.92 -5.05
C ARG A 227 -16.84 -11.02 -5.96
N GLU A 228 -18.05 -11.43 -6.31
CA GLU A 228 -18.99 -10.65 -7.13
C GLU A 228 -19.35 -9.30 -6.47
N THR A 229 -19.60 -9.32 -5.16
CA THR A 229 -19.88 -8.12 -4.37
C THR A 229 -18.71 -7.15 -4.38
N LEU A 230 -17.48 -7.64 -4.19
CA LEU A 230 -16.28 -6.82 -4.23
C LEU A 230 -16.03 -6.27 -5.64
N GLN A 231 -16.17 -7.10 -6.67
CA GLN A 231 -16.05 -6.68 -8.07
C GLN A 231 -17.07 -5.59 -8.41
N GLY A 232 -18.33 -5.75 -8.00
CA GLY A 232 -19.38 -4.74 -8.22
C GLY A 232 -19.15 -3.43 -7.46
N LYS A 233 -18.50 -3.50 -6.27
CA LYS A 233 -18.24 -2.32 -5.43
C LYS A 233 -17.01 -1.54 -5.87
N PHE A 234 -15.94 -2.22 -6.30
CA PHE A 234 -14.64 -1.61 -6.57
C PHE A 234 -14.30 -1.53 -8.07
N GLY A 235 -15.06 -2.25 -8.93
CA GLY A 235 -14.85 -2.20 -10.38
C GLY A 235 -13.41 -2.54 -10.76
N ASP A 236 -12.74 -1.62 -11.46
CA ASP A 236 -11.37 -1.76 -11.94
C ASP A 236 -10.31 -1.72 -10.81
N ASP A 237 -10.69 -1.23 -9.63
CA ASP A 237 -9.84 -1.25 -8.44
C ASP A 237 -9.83 -2.63 -7.74
N PHE A 238 -10.69 -3.57 -8.14
CA PHE A 238 -10.65 -4.94 -7.65
C PHE A 238 -9.66 -5.76 -8.47
N CYS A 239 -8.62 -6.30 -7.80
CA CYS A 239 -7.58 -7.08 -8.47
C CYS A 239 -8.18 -8.31 -9.18
N ASN A 240 -7.76 -8.57 -10.42
CA ASN A 240 -8.15 -9.76 -11.17
C ASN A 240 -7.61 -11.03 -10.51
N THR A 241 -6.39 -10.92 -9.97
CA THR A 241 -5.72 -12.01 -9.28
C THR A 241 -6.34 -12.26 -7.91
N VAL A 242 -6.69 -13.52 -7.65
CA VAL A 242 -7.26 -13.99 -6.39
C VAL A 242 -6.32 -15.00 -5.74
N ILE A 243 -6.03 -14.82 -4.45
CA ILE A 243 -5.15 -15.74 -3.72
C ILE A 243 -6.01 -16.85 -3.07
N HIS A 244 -5.81 -18.08 -3.54
CA HIS A 244 -6.58 -19.20 -3.04
C HIS A 244 -6.16 -19.62 -1.63
N ARG A 245 -7.10 -20.28 -0.94
CA ARG A 245 -6.82 -20.88 0.35
C ARG A 245 -5.76 -21.96 0.20
N SER A 246 -4.70 -21.88 1.02
CA SER A 246 -3.61 -22.84 1.03
C SER A 246 -2.97 -22.93 2.41
N ILE A 247 -2.62 -24.14 2.85
CA ILE A 247 -1.82 -24.37 4.05
C ILE A 247 -0.37 -23.86 3.87
N LYS A 248 0.08 -23.74 2.62
CA LYS A 248 1.45 -23.29 2.30
C LYS A 248 1.77 -21.89 2.85
N HIS A 249 0.77 -21.03 3.05
CA HIS A 249 0.98 -19.75 3.72
C HIS A 249 1.42 -19.92 5.18
N ALA A 250 0.75 -20.81 5.92
CA ALA A 250 1.08 -21.08 7.31
C ALA A 250 2.44 -21.79 7.44
N GLU A 251 2.73 -22.74 6.55
CA GLU A 251 4.01 -23.44 6.50
C GLU A 251 5.17 -22.47 6.18
N ALA A 252 4.99 -21.56 5.22
CA ALA A 252 5.99 -20.56 4.87
C ALA A 252 6.25 -19.61 6.06
N THR A 253 5.20 -19.13 6.73
CA THR A 253 5.32 -18.29 7.93
C THR A 253 6.07 -19.04 9.04
N PHE A 254 5.75 -20.30 9.30
CA PHE A 254 6.45 -21.13 10.29
C PHE A 254 7.94 -21.33 9.94
N ALA A 255 8.24 -21.50 8.63
CA ALA A 255 9.60 -21.62 8.13
C ALA A 255 10.35 -20.28 8.07
N LYS A 256 9.73 -19.15 8.45
CA LYS A 256 10.29 -17.79 8.34
C LYS A 256 10.72 -17.44 6.91
N GLN A 257 9.90 -17.82 5.94
CA GLN A 257 10.11 -17.68 4.51
C GLN A 257 8.93 -17.01 3.82
N THR A 258 9.19 -16.39 2.68
CA THR A 258 8.12 -16.06 1.74
C THR A 258 7.62 -17.32 1.05
N ILE A 259 6.46 -17.23 0.39
CA ILE A 259 5.93 -18.36 -0.40
C ILE A 259 6.87 -18.75 -1.55
N PHE A 260 7.63 -17.82 -2.10
CA PHE A 260 8.57 -18.04 -3.18
C PHE A 260 9.80 -18.85 -2.76
N GLU A 261 10.21 -18.75 -1.50
CA GLU A 261 11.32 -19.53 -0.92
C GLU A 261 10.81 -20.89 -0.45
N HIS A 262 9.64 -20.93 0.20
CA HIS A 262 9.10 -22.14 0.81
C HIS A 262 8.53 -23.12 -0.21
N ALA A 263 7.79 -22.62 -1.20
CA ALA A 263 7.07 -23.46 -2.17
C ALA A 263 7.06 -22.81 -3.57
N PRO A 264 8.23 -22.61 -4.23
CA PRO A 264 8.36 -21.84 -5.46
C PRO A 264 7.56 -22.42 -6.64
N GLY A 265 7.34 -23.74 -6.68
CA GLY A 265 6.54 -24.42 -7.71
C GLY A 265 5.04 -24.56 -7.39
N HIS A 266 4.59 -24.04 -6.27
CA HIS A 266 3.19 -24.19 -5.86
C HIS A 266 2.31 -23.08 -6.48
N GLN A 267 1.02 -23.40 -6.75
CA GLN A 267 0.04 -22.46 -7.29
C GLN A 267 -0.03 -21.12 -6.51
N THR A 268 0.14 -21.18 -5.19
CA THR A 268 0.13 -19.97 -4.36
C THR A 268 1.27 -19.01 -4.69
N ALA A 269 2.46 -19.52 -5.01
CA ALA A 269 3.58 -18.69 -5.47
C ALA A 269 3.26 -18.04 -6.82
N ALA A 270 2.72 -18.81 -7.77
CA ALA A 270 2.28 -18.27 -9.06
C ALA A 270 1.22 -17.16 -8.90
N GLN A 271 0.25 -17.34 -8.01
CA GLN A 271 -0.77 -16.31 -7.74
C GLN A 271 -0.19 -15.03 -7.16
N PHE A 272 0.81 -15.11 -6.27
CA PHE A 272 1.50 -13.92 -5.80
C PHE A 272 2.39 -13.27 -6.86
N GLU A 273 2.95 -14.03 -7.78
CA GLU A 273 3.69 -13.52 -8.94
C GLU A 273 2.75 -12.76 -9.90
N GLU A 274 1.57 -13.34 -10.19
CA GLU A 274 0.51 -12.70 -10.98
C GLU A 274 0.03 -11.39 -10.31
N LEU A 275 -0.27 -11.42 -9.00
CA LEU A 275 -0.66 -10.24 -8.25
C LEU A 275 0.42 -9.15 -8.31
N THR A 276 1.67 -9.53 -8.11
CA THR A 276 2.80 -8.60 -8.18
C THR A 276 2.87 -7.92 -9.54
N THR A 277 2.76 -8.69 -10.61
CA THR A 277 2.76 -8.19 -11.99
C THR A 277 1.60 -7.24 -12.26
N GLU A 278 0.39 -7.60 -11.79
CA GLU A 278 -0.81 -6.77 -11.91
C GLU A 278 -0.65 -5.40 -11.21
N LEU A 279 -0.12 -5.41 -9.98
CA LEU A 279 0.09 -4.18 -9.21
C LEU A 279 1.21 -3.30 -9.78
N ILE A 280 2.31 -3.90 -10.27
CA ILE A 280 3.37 -3.16 -10.99
C ILE A 280 2.78 -2.46 -12.21
N ALA A 281 2.02 -3.18 -13.04
CA ALA A 281 1.41 -2.63 -14.24
C ALA A 281 0.42 -1.48 -13.92
N HIS A 282 -0.30 -1.54 -12.78
CA HIS A 282 -1.15 -0.46 -12.31
C HIS A 282 -0.33 0.78 -11.93
N VAL A 283 0.74 0.61 -11.17
CA VAL A 283 1.66 1.69 -10.79
C VAL A 283 2.26 2.35 -12.03
N GLU A 284 2.83 1.57 -12.94
CA GLU A 284 3.47 2.06 -14.17
C GLU A 284 2.51 2.84 -15.05
N ARG A 285 1.29 2.34 -15.25
CA ARG A 285 0.25 3.05 -16.02
C ARG A 285 -0.10 4.41 -15.41
N THR A 286 -0.16 4.47 -14.08
CA THR A 286 -0.50 5.72 -13.37
C THR A 286 0.64 6.73 -13.38
N LEU A 287 1.90 6.26 -13.41
CA LEU A 287 3.08 7.10 -13.49
C LEU A 287 3.43 7.52 -14.91
N ALA A 288 2.87 6.85 -15.92
CA ALA A 288 3.08 7.21 -17.32
C ALA A 288 2.58 8.64 -17.58
N PRO A 289 3.33 9.47 -18.31
CA PRO A 289 2.84 10.78 -18.73
C PRO A 289 1.56 10.61 -19.54
N ALA A 290 0.57 11.49 -19.31
CA ALA A 290 -0.65 11.49 -20.11
C ALA A 290 -0.29 11.51 -21.60
N ALA A 291 -0.88 10.61 -22.38
CA ALA A 291 -0.71 10.64 -23.83
C ALA A 291 -1.07 12.03 -24.35
N PRO A 292 -0.29 12.62 -25.28
CA PRO A 292 -0.66 13.90 -25.88
C PRO A 292 -2.07 13.76 -26.47
N PRO A 293 -2.92 14.79 -26.36
CA PRO A 293 -4.25 14.75 -26.96
C PRO A 293 -4.11 14.39 -28.43
N GLU A 294 -4.94 13.46 -28.89
CA GLU A 294 -4.99 13.14 -30.33
C GLU A 294 -5.17 14.45 -31.12
N PRO A 295 -4.43 14.65 -32.22
CA PRO A 295 -4.59 15.83 -33.01
C PRO A 295 -6.05 15.91 -33.47
N GLU A 296 -6.70 17.02 -33.14
CA GLU A 296 -8.06 17.30 -33.54
C GLU A 296 -8.13 17.14 -35.05
N VAL A 297 -8.81 16.09 -35.53
CA VAL A 297 -9.02 15.90 -36.98
C VAL A 297 -9.84 17.06 -37.47
N ALA A 298 -9.20 17.97 -38.18
CA ALA A 298 -9.87 19.09 -38.80
C ALA A 298 -11.07 18.57 -39.63
N PRO A 299 -12.26 19.17 -39.50
CA PRO A 299 -13.41 18.73 -40.28
C PRO A 299 -13.06 18.79 -41.75
N SER A 300 -13.27 17.70 -42.47
CA SER A 300 -13.08 17.62 -43.91
C SER A 300 -13.85 18.76 -44.58
N PRO A 301 -13.23 19.48 -45.55
CA PRO A 301 -13.94 20.55 -46.25
C PRO A 301 -15.19 19.97 -46.91
N THR A 302 -16.33 20.54 -46.54
CA THR A 302 -17.61 20.26 -47.22
C THR A 302 -17.46 20.65 -48.67
N HIS A 303 -17.56 19.69 -49.55
CA HIS A 303 -17.61 19.91 -51.00
C HIS A 303 -18.95 20.59 -51.30
N ASP A 304 -18.95 21.92 -51.41
CA ASP A 304 -20.06 22.66 -52.01
C ASP A 304 -20.15 22.27 -53.48
N GLY A 305 -21.17 21.49 -53.82
CA GLY A 305 -21.48 21.16 -55.18
C GLY A 305 -21.92 22.43 -55.96
N PRO A 306 -21.70 22.46 -57.28
CA PRO A 306 -22.02 23.65 -58.08
C PRO A 306 -23.53 24.00 -58.08
N PRO A 307 -23.88 25.28 -58.11
CA PRO A 307 -25.29 25.71 -58.05
C PRO A 307 -26.07 25.16 -59.23
N ALA A 308 -27.28 24.64 -59.00
CA ALA A 308 -28.21 24.15 -59.96
C ALA A 308 -28.63 25.30 -60.96
N GLN A 309 -28.41 25.08 -62.25
CA GLN A 309 -28.89 26.00 -63.34
C GLN A 309 -30.41 26.00 -63.35
N ALA A 310 -30.95 27.17 -63.24
CA ALA A 310 -32.43 27.44 -63.47
C ALA A 310 -32.82 27.10 -64.89
N VAL A 311 -33.70 26.14 -65.05
CA VAL A 311 -34.38 25.85 -66.34
C VAL A 311 -35.53 26.83 -66.49
N GLY A 312 -35.40 27.65 -67.47
CA GLY A 312 -36.46 28.66 -67.84
C GLY A 312 -37.74 27.97 -68.32
N GLU A 313 -38.85 28.48 -67.84
CA GLU A 313 -40.18 28.17 -68.33
C GLU A 313 -40.35 28.75 -69.75
N VAL A 314 -40.65 27.88 -70.69
CA VAL A 314 -41.16 28.30 -72.03
C VAL A 314 -42.68 28.22 -72.00
N SER A 315 -43.32 29.40 -72.07
CA SER A 315 -44.75 29.56 -72.31
C SER A 315 -45.12 29.20 -73.76
N HIS A 316 -46.09 28.36 -73.87
CA HIS A 316 -46.92 28.34 -75.15
C HIS A 316 -48.37 28.39 -74.77
N GLY A 317 -49.00 29.30 -75.32
CA GLY A 317 -50.19 29.66 -76.04
C GLY A 317 -51.49 29.05 -75.72
#